data_9e2ff2445c7ad2aff96287457b62df04
#
_entry.id   9e2ff2445c7ad2aff96287457b62df04
#
_cell.length_a   1.000
_cell.length_b   1.000
_cell.length_c   1.000
_cell.angle_alpha   90.00
_cell.angle_beta   90.00
_cell.angle_gamma   90.00
#
_symmetry.space_group_name_H-M   'P 1'
#
loop_
_entity.id
_entity.type
_entity.pdbx_description
1 polymer ?
#
loop_
_entity_poly.entity_id
_entity_poly.type
_entity_poly.pdbx_seq_one_letter_code
_entity_poly.pdbx_strand_id
1 'polypeptide(L)'
;MAEIVWSNPALDQLEEIADYIALDKPQSAAELVKKIFSTVERLGQFPNSGHALPEIPDSIYREVCVRPCRIFYRQENDVVLIIHVMREEMQLRKFLLDVDLIS
;
A
#
# COMPACT_ATOMS: atom_id res chain seq x y z
N MET A 1 17.90 9.01 0.04
CA MET A 1 16.52 8.76 0.47
C MET A 1 15.64 8.57 -0.75
N ALA A 2 14.83 7.55 -0.76
CA ALA A 2 13.94 7.29 -1.90
C ALA A 2 12.72 8.21 -1.86
N GLU A 3 12.28 8.63 -3.03
CA GLU A 3 11.04 9.39 -3.18
C GLU A 3 9.86 8.44 -3.08
N ILE A 4 8.81 8.86 -2.36
CA ILE A 4 7.57 8.08 -2.27
C ILE A 4 6.60 8.60 -3.33
N VAL A 5 6.14 7.70 -4.19
CA VAL A 5 5.14 8.03 -5.21
C VAL A 5 3.95 7.09 -5.04
N TRP A 6 2.76 7.68 -4.90
CA TRP A 6 1.52 6.92 -4.83
C TRP A 6 0.89 6.84 -6.22
N SER A 7 0.55 5.64 -6.66
CA SER A 7 -0.24 5.51 -7.88
C SER A 7 -1.65 6.02 -7.64
N ASN A 8 -2.33 6.48 -8.69
CA ASN A 8 -3.72 6.91 -8.57
C ASN A 8 -4.63 5.78 -8.10
N PRO A 9 -4.51 4.54 -8.61
CA PRO A 9 -5.31 3.43 -8.08
C PRO A 9 -5.10 3.21 -6.59
N ALA A 10 -3.86 3.29 -6.10
CA ALA A 10 -3.59 3.09 -4.67
C ALA A 10 -4.26 4.15 -3.81
N LEU A 11 -4.21 5.42 -4.23
CA LEU A 11 -4.88 6.50 -3.51
C LEU A 11 -6.39 6.33 -3.51
N ASP A 12 -6.97 5.95 -4.64
CA ASP A 12 -8.41 5.71 -4.75
C ASP A 12 -8.86 4.56 -3.86
N GLN A 13 -8.07 3.49 -3.80
CA GLN A 13 -8.37 2.34 -2.96
C GLN A 13 -8.33 2.71 -1.48
N LEU A 14 -7.32 3.48 -1.07
CA LEU A 14 -7.21 3.96 0.30
C LEU A 14 -8.42 4.83 0.67
N GLU A 15 -8.80 5.74 -0.22
CA GLU A 15 -9.95 6.60 0.00
C GLU A 15 -11.24 5.78 0.16
N GLU A 16 -11.47 4.78 -0.69
CA GLU A 16 -12.63 3.89 -0.58
C GLU A 16 -12.69 3.19 0.76
N ILE A 17 -11.56 2.63 1.20
CA ILE A 17 -11.49 1.92 2.47
C ILE A 17 -11.76 2.88 3.64
N ALA A 18 -11.15 4.06 3.61
CA ALA A 18 -11.33 5.06 4.66
C ALA A 18 -12.77 5.55 4.72
N ASP A 19 -13.39 5.82 3.56
CA ASP A 19 -14.78 6.26 3.51
C ASP A 19 -15.73 5.21 4.06
N TYR A 20 -15.48 3.95 3.76
CA TYR A 20 -16.30 2.86 4.29
C TYR A 20 -16.22 2.79 5.82
N ILE A 21 -15.01 2.88 6.37
CA ILE A 21 -14.82 2.87 7.83
C ILE A 21 -15.47 4.11 8.46
N ALA A 22 -15.38 5.26 7.78
CA ALA A 22 -15.91 6.52 8.29
C ALA A 22 -17.42 6.52 8.42
N LEU A 23 -18.13 5.66 7.68
CA LEU A 23 -19.58 5.54 7.83
C LEU A 23 -20.00 5.19 9.25
N ASP A 24 -19.14 4.41 9.94
CA ASP A 24 -19.39 3.98 11.31
C ASP A 24 -18.48 4.71 12.31
N LYS A 25 -17.20 4.84 11.96
CA LYS A 25 -16.18 5.36 12.88
C LYS A 25 -15.28 6.37 12.18
N PRO A 26 -15.75 7.62 12.00
CA PRO A 26 -14.96 8.62 11.26
C PRO A 26 -13.60 8.93 11.87
N GLN A 27 -13.48 8.91 13.19
CA GLN A 27 -12.19 9.16 13.83
C GLN A 27 -11.21 8.00 13.57
N SER A 28 -11.70 6.77 13.61
CA SER A 28 -10.87 5.60 13.30
C SER A 28 -10.36 5.63 11.87
N ALA A 29 -11.20 6.07 10.94
CA ALA A 29 -10.79 6.23 9.54
C ALA A 29 -9.67 7.25 9.41
N ALA A 30 -9.80 8.40 10.06
CA ALA A 30 -8.78 9.45 10.04
C ALA A 30 -7.46 8.97 10.63
N GLU A 31 -7.51 8.26 11.73
CA GLU A 31 -6.31 7.70 12.37
C GLU A 31 -5.63 6.65 11.49
N LEU A 32 -6.41 5.82 10.81
CA LEU A 32 -5.88 4.81 9.90
C LEU A 32 -5.12 5.47 8.76
N VAL A 33 -5.72 6.47 8.10
CA VAL A 33 -5.09 7.18 6.99
C VAL A 33 -3.77 7.81 7.45
N LYS A 34 -3.77 8.46 8.59
CA LYS A 34 -2.57 9.08 9.15
C LYS A 34 -1.47 8.05 9.40
N LYS A 35 -1.84 6.91 9.96
CA LYS A 35 -0.88 5.84 10.26
C LYS A 35 -0.32 5.22 8.99
N ILE A 36 -1.15 5.06 7.96
CA ILE A 36 -0.71 4.53 6.67
C ILE A 36 0.32 5.47 6.03
N PHE A 37 0.02 6.77 5.95
CA PHE A 37 0.97 7.72 5.38
C PHE A 37 2.28 7.77 6.18
N SER A 38 2.20 7.73 7.49
CA SER A 38 3.38 7.71 8.35
C SER A 38 4.24 6.46 8.12
N THR A 39 3.59 5.30 8.02
CA THR A 39 4.29 4.03 7.78
C THR A 39 4.95 4.00 6.41
N VAL A 40 4.24 4.47 5.39
CA VAL A 40 4.75 4.52 4.01
C VAL A 40 5.93 5.49 3.91
N GLU A 41 5.85 6.62 4.59
CA GLU A 41 6.91 7.62 4.55
C GLU A 41 8.27 7.05 5.00
N ARG A 42 8.26 6.13 5.96
CA ARG A 42 9.50 5.49 6.41
C ARG A 42 10.15 4.61 5.34
N LEU A 43 9.39 4.19 4.34
CA LEU A 43 9.96 3.43 3.22
C LEU A 43 10.95 4.26 2.40
N GLY A 44 10.90 5.59 2.50
CA GLY A 44 11.88 6.44 1.86
C GLY A 44 13.29 6.21 2.39
N GLN A 45 13.41 5.94 3.70
CA GLN A 45 14.71 5.63 4.32
C GLN A 45 15.01 4.14 4.32
N PHE A 46 13.98 3.30 4.43
CA PHE A 46 14.14 1.85 4.55
C PHE A 46 13.28 1.13 3.51
N PRO A 47 13.64 1.24 2.21
CA PRO A 47 12.79 0.68 1.15
C PRO A 47 12.60 -0.84 1.23
N ASN A 48 13.55 -1.55 1.83
CA ASN A 48 13.49 -3.00 1.94
C ASN A 48 12.86 -3.49 3.25
N SER A 49 12.30 -2.58 4.05
CA SER A 49 11.74 -2.94 5.34
C SER A 49 10.39 -3.67 5.26
N GLY A 50 9.71 -3.58 4.14
CA GLY A 50 8.47 -4.33 3.93
C GLY A 50 8.75 -5.81 3.70
N HIS A 51 7.70 -6.62 3.79
CA HIS A 51 7.80 -8.07 3.64
C HIS A 51 7.58 -8.49 2.19
N ALA A 52 8.23 -9.59 1.79
CA ALA A 52 7.90 -10.23 0.52
C ALA A 52 6.43 -10.68 0.55
N LEU A 53 5.78 -10.67 -0.61
CA LEU A 53 4.39 -11.09 -0.69
C LEU A 53 4.29 -12.61 -0.57
N PRO A 54 3.48 -13.16 0.34
CA PRO A 54 3.31 -14.61 0.45
C PRO A 54 2.82 -15.25 -0.85
N GLU A 55 2.02 -14.52 -1.61
CA GLU A 55 1.45 -15.01 -2.87
C GLU A 55 2.47 -15.11 -4.00
N ILE A 56 3.49 -14.24 -3.99
CA ILE A 56 4.54 -14.19 -5.02
C ILE A 56 5.90 -13.82 -4.37
N PRO A 57 6.45 -14.71 -3.53
CA PRO A 57 7.59 -14.35 -2.68
C PRO A 57 8.86 -13.98 -3.43
N ASP A 58 9.01 -14.46 -4.67
CA ASP A 58 10.22 -14.19 -5.47
C ASP A 58 10.09 -12.93 -6.33
N SER A 59 9.01 -12.18 -6.18
CA SER A 59 8.79 -10.96 -6.97
C SER A 59 9.55 -9.77 -6.37
N ILE A 60 9.59 -8.68 -7.15
CA ILE A 60 10.16 -7.41 -6.69
C ILE A 60 9.23 -6.67 -5.72
N TYR A 61 7.99 -7.15 -5.58
CA TYR A 61 6.99 -6.49 -4.76
C TYR A 61 7.18 -6.80 -3.29
N ARG A 62 6.85 -5.81 -2.46
CA ARG A 62 6.84 -5.93 -1.01
C ARG A 62 5.55 -5.34 -0.47
N GLU A 63 5.26 -5.64 0.78
CA GLU A 63 4.10 -5.06 1.45
C GLU A 63 4.46 -4.56 2.84
N VAL A 64 3.71 -3.56 3.28
CA VAL A 64 3.63 -3.19 4.69
C VAL A 64 2.18 -3.34 5.11
N CYS A 65 1.98 -3.77 6.34
CA CYS A 65 0.64 -3.98 6.89
C CYS A 65 0.35 -2.93 7.94
N VAL A 66 -0.77 -2.22 7.76
CA VAL A 66 -1.33 -1.32 8.76
C VAL A 66 -2.79 -1.72 8.88
N ARG A 67 -3.10 -2.52 9.90
CA ARG A 67 -4.42 -3.12 10.02
C ARG A 67 -5.54 -2.11 9.92
N PRO A 68 -6.57 -2.38 9.13
CA PRO A 68 -6.88 -3.63 8.42
C PRO A 68 -6.38 -3.68 6.98
N CYS A 69 -5.33 -2.92 6.65
CA CYS A 69 -4.87 -2.77 5.26
C CYS A 69 -3.54 -3.45 4.99
N ARG A 70 -3.39 -3.91 3.75
CA ARG A 70 -2.12 -4.30 3.15
C ARG A 70 -1.78 -3.25 2.10
N ILE A 71 -0.55 -2.74 2.12
CA ILE A 71 -0.06 -1.73 1.19
C ILE A 71 1.08 -2.34 0.38
N PHE A 72 0.89 -2.44 -0.93
CA PHE A 72 1.86 -3.07 -1.83
C PHE A 72 2.69 -2.03 -2.53
N TYR A 73 3.99 -2.28 -2.62
CA TYR A 73 4.90 -1.34 -3.26
C TYR A 73 6.06 -2.08 -3.93
N ARG A 74 6.77 -1.36 -4.76
CA ARG A 74 8.06 -1.80 -5.29
C ARG A 74 9.02 -0.64 -5.31
N GLN A 75 10.30 -0.92 -5.32
CA GLN A 75 11.33 0.08 -5.47
C GLN A 75 11.90 0.03 -6.89
N GLU A 76 11.99 1.18 -7.54
CA GLU A 76 12.68 1.33 -8.81
C GLU A 76 13.65 2.49 -8.67
N ASN A 77 14.96 2.20 -8.76
CA ASN A 77 16.00 3.21 -8.53
C ASN A 77 15.78 3.90 -7.18
N ASP A 78 15.61 5.23 -7.17
CA ASP A 78 15.41 6.00 -5.95
C ASP A 78 13.93 6.29 -5.69
N VAL A 79 13.02 5.51 -6.26
CA VAL A 79 11.58 5.72 -6.09
C VAL A 79 10.96 4.48 -5.45
N VAL A 80 10.16 4.72 -4.41
CA VAL A 80 9.26 3.72 -3.83
C VAL A 80 7.88 4.01 -4.40
N LEU A 81 7.39 3.11 -5.23
CA LEU A 81 6.09 3.27 -5.88
C LEU A 81 5.04 2.44 -5.14
N ILE A 82 4.07 3.13 -4.55
CA ILE A 82 2.94 2.49 -3.88
C ILE A 82 1.88 2.18 -4.94
N ILE A 83 1.62 0.90 -5.19
CA ILE A 83 0.83 0.48 -6.35
C ILE A 83 -0.56 -0.02 -6.01
N HIS A 84 -0.78 -0.51 -4.81
CA HIS A 84 -2.07 -1.12 -4.48
C HIS A 84 -2.30 -1.11 -2.98
N VAL A 85 -3.54 -0.86 -2.57
CA VAL A 85 -3.98 -0.94 -1.17
C VAL A 85 -5.21 -1.82 -1.11
N MET A 86 -5.23 -2.78 -0.19
CA MET A 86 -6.40 -3.63 -0.02
C MET A 86 -6.56 -4.01 1.44
N ARG A 87 -7.76 -4.48 1.78
CA ARG A 87 -8.01 -4.99 3.12
C ARG A 87 -7.37 -6.36 3.27
N GLU A 88 -6.88 -6.66 4.47
CA GLU A 88 -6.09 -7.87 4.71
C GLU A 88 -6.87 -9.17 4.56
N GLU A 89 -8.20 -9.13 4.69
CA GLU A 89 -9.03 -10.31 4.49
C GLU A 89 -9.26 -10.67 3.03
N MET A 90 -8.88 -9.80 2.09
CA MET A 90 -9.01 -10.05 0.67
C MET A 90 -7.78 -10.77 0.14
N GLN A 91 -7.99 -11.62 -0.89
CA GLN A 91 -6.88 -12.29 -1.55
C GLN A 91 -6.31 -11.42 -2.65
N LEU A 92 -4.99 -11.32 -2.67
CA LEU A 92 -4.29 -10.63 -3.76
C LEU A 92 -4.40 -11.44 -5.04
N ARG A 93 -4.81 -10.79 -6.11
CA ARG A 93 -4.79 -11.36 -7.45
C ARG A 93 -3.59 -10.78 -8.18
N LYS A 94 -2.71 -11.65 -8.66
CA LYS A 94 -1.45 -11.23 -9.29
C LYS A 94 -1.66 -10.23 -10.42
N PHE A 95 -2.71 -10.40 -11.21
CA PHE A 95 -2.96 -9.53 -12.36
C PHE A 95 -3.24 -8.08 -11.94
N LEU A 96 -3.66 -7.84 -10.69
CA LEU A 96 -3.90 -6.47 -10.24
C LEU A 96 -2.59 -5.67 -10.18
N LEU A 97 -1.52 -6.32 -9.78
CA LEU A 97 -0.20 -5.69 -9.74
C LEU A 97 0.30 -5.44 -11.17
N ASP A 98 0.10 -6.39 -12.07
CA ASP A 98 0.52 -6.27 -13.45
C ASP A 98 -0.22 -5.15 -14.17
N VAL A 99 -1.52 -5.00 -13.92
CA VAL A 99 -2.33 -3.92 -14.49
C VAL A 99 -1.82 -2.58 -14.00
N ASP A 100 -1.50 -2.45 -12.72
CA ASP A 100 -0.97 -1.22 -12.15
C ASP A 100 0.39 -0.86 -12.75
N LEU A 101 1.17 -1.86 -13.15
CA LEU A 101 2.47 -1.65 -13.79
C LEU A 101 2.35 -1.09 -15.21
N ILE A 102 1.30 -1.49 -15.91
CA ILE A 102 1.09 -1.11 -17.30
C ILE A 102 0.49 0.30 -17.42
N SER A 103 -0.29 0.67 -16.43
CA SER A 103 -0.94 2.00 -16.43
C SER A 103 0.01 3.13 -15.95
#